data_1cb3051efa0d608fc7d589655a4e98bf
#
_entry.id   1cb3051efa0d608fc7d589655a4e98bf
#
_cell.length_a   1.000
_cell.length_b   1.000
_cell.length_c   1.000
_cell.angle_alpha   90.00
_cell.angle_beta   90.00
_cell.angle_gamma   90.00
#
_symmetry.space_group_name_H-M   'P 1'
#
loop_
_entity.id
_entity.type
_entity.pdbx_description
1 polymer ?
#
loop_
_entity_poly.entity_id
_entity_poly.type
_entity_poly.pdbx_seq_one_letter_code
_entity_poly.pdbx_strand_id
1 'polypeptide(L)'
;MNLIDLTDSNIQQVLPQLLMDKTSKKNILWATDYYSYPAESEIQIEQLAGNIIEPRVQKAIEAQSDRTKSFAEVFTPSWICNQMNNYADESWFERKDVFNIEQDQTWTSTENKIEFSENKPWTEYVYSRRLEI
;
A
#
# COMPACT_ATOMS: atom_id res chain seq x y z
N MET A 1 -2.63 -2.99 13.61
CA MET A 1 -2.33 -1.59 13.27
C MET A 1 -2.98 -1.30 11.93
N ASN A 2 -3.95 -0.40 11.88
CA ASN A 2 -4.52 0.02 10.61
C ASN A 2 -3.49 0.91 9.92
N LEU A 3 -3.05 0.54 8.73
CA LEU A 3 -2.09 1.32 7.94
C LEU A 3 -2.71 2.65 7.48
N ILE A 4 -4.02 2.65 7.23
CA ILE A 4 -4.79 3.83 6.84
C ILE A 4 -6.05 3.85 7.70
N ASP A 5 -6.33 4.97 8.34
CA ASP A 5 -7.59 5.18 9.05
C ASP A 5 -8.63 5.76 8.09
N LEU A 6 -9.51 4.92 7.59
CA LEU A 6 -10.58 5.32 6.68
C LEU A 6 -11.62 6.23 7.34
N THR A 7 -11.58 6.42 8.66
CA THR A 7 -12.47 7.34 9.37
C THR A 7 -11.88 8.74 9.50
N ASP A 8 -10.59 8.93 9.19
CA ASP A 8 -9.94 10.24 9.20
C ASP A 8 -10.60 11.19 8.18
N SER A 9 -10.87 12.42 8.59
CA SER A 9 -11.58 13.41 7.78
C SER A 9 -10.85 13.78 6.48
N ASN A 10 -9.52 13.80 6.48
CA ASN A 10 -8.74 14.09 5.27
C ASN A 10 -8.81 12.91 4.30
N ILE A 11 -8.79 11.67 4.81
CA ILE A 11 -8.97 10.48 3.99
C ILE A 11 -10.39 10.45 3.40
N GLN A 12 -11.41 10.74 4.19
CA GLN A 12 -12.79 10.82 3.73
C GLN A 12 -13.00 11.83 2.58
N GLN A 13 -12.31 12.95 2.59
CA GLN A 13 -12.39 13.95 1.51
C GLN A 13 -11.82 13.46 0.17
N VAL A 14 -10.79 12.63 0.20
CA VAL A 14 -10.13 12.12 -1.02
C VAL A 14 -10.66 10.75 -1.45
N LEU A 15 -11.40 10.07 -0.59
CA LEU A 15 -11.91 8.72 -0.82
C LEU A 15 -12.73 8.58 -2.12
N PRO A 16 -13.61 9.53 -2.49
CA PRO A 16 -14.33 9.48 -3.77
C PRO A 16 -13.39 9.43 -4.98
N GLN A 17 -12.24 10.13 -4.90
CA GLN A 17 -11.27 10.15 -5.98
C GLN A 17 -10.46 8.85 -6.03
N LEU A 18 -10.18 8.24 -4.88
CA LEU A 18 -9.45 6.97 -4.77
C LEU A 18 -10.30 5.79 -5.26
N LEU A 19 -11.61 5.83 -5.02
CA LEU A 19 -12.53 4.77 -5.43
C LEU A 19 -12.88 4.84 -6.92
N MET A 20 -12.78 6.01 -7.53
CA MET A 20 -13.24 6.20 -8.91
C MET A 20 -12.28 5.59 -9.93
N ASP A 21 -12.76 4.64 -10.71
CA ASP A 21 -12.12 4.22 -11.95
C ASP A 21 -12.22 5.35 -13.00
N LYS A 22 -11.06 5.85 -13.42
CA LYS A 22 -10.98 6.97 -14.38
C LYS A 22 -11.52 6.61 -15.75
N THR A 23 -11.56 5.34 -16.11
CA THR A 23 -12.02 4.85 -17.41
C THR A 23 -13.52 4.78 -17.46
N SER A 24 -14.13 4.06 -16.53
CA SER A 24 -15.58 3.85 -16.50
C SER A 24 -16.35 5.01 -15.85
N LYS A 25 -15.68 5.88 -15.08
CA LYS A 25 -16.27 6.93 -14.24
C LYS A 25 -17.19 6.42 -13.14
N LYS A 26 -17.08 5.14 -12.82
CA LYS A 26 -17.76 4.47 -11.73
C LYS A 26 -16.77 4.13 -10.64
N ASN A 27 -17.26 3.76 -9.46
CA ASN A 27 -16.37 3.26 -8.44
C ASN A 27 -15.80 1.87 -8.81
N ILE A 28 -14.65 1.55 -8.27
CA ILE A 28 -14.08 0.21 -8.36
C ILE A 28 -15.00 -0.82 -7.72
N LEU A 29 -14.86 -2.07 -8.13
CA LEU A 29 -15.76 -3.16 -7.74
C LEU A 29 -15.17 -3.98 -6.58
N TRP A 30 -16.04 -4.54 -5.74
CA TRP A 30 -15.65 -5.60 -4.83
C TRP A 30 -15.14 -6.82 -5.62
N ALA A 31 -13.90 -7.22 -5.38
CA ALA A 31 -13.33 -8.42 -6.03
C ALA A 31 -13.83 -9.73 -5.40
N THR A 32 -14.52 -9.68 -4.27
CA THR A 32 -14.95 -10.84 -3.50
C THR A 32 -16.08 -10.45 -2.55
N ASP A 33 -16.86 -11.42 -2.11
CA ASP A 33 -17.90 -11.29 -1.08
C ASP A 33 -17.37 -11.41 0.37
N TYR A 34 -16.06 -11.48 0.55
CA TYR A 34 -15.42 -11.63 1.86
C TYR A 34 -15.89 -10.63 2.91
N TYR A 35 -16.21 -9.39 2.49
CA TYR A 35 -16.71 -8.32 3.37
C TYR A 35 -18.24 -8.26 3.42
N SER A 36 -18.94 -9.32 3.04
CA SER A 36 -20.41 -9.41 3.01
C SER A 36 -21.09 -8.48 2.00
N TYR A 37 -20.35 -8.00 1.02
CA TYR A 37 -20.89 -7.29 -0.14
C TYR A 37 -20.79 -8.18 -1.39
N PRO A 38 -21.75 -8.12 -2.32
CA PRO A 38 -21.70 -8.96 -3.51
C PRO A 38 -20.43 -8.69 -4.33
N ALA A 39 -19.75 -9.75 -4.77
CA ALA A 39 -18.67 -9.63 -5.73
C ALA A 39 -19.14 -8.89 -6.98
N GLU A 40 -18.25 -8.12 -7.61
CA GLU A 40 -18.50 -7.29 -8.80
C GLU A 40 -19.51 -6.14 -8.59
N SER A 41 -20.00 -5.89 -7.37
CA SER A 41 -20.76 -4.68 -7.07
C SER A 41 -19.84 -3.48 -6.82
N GLU A 42 -20.31 -2.27 -7.18
CA GLU A 42 -19.56 -1.04 -6.95
C GLU A 42 -19.38 -0.77 -5.45
N ILE A 43 -18.16 -0.39 -5.05
CA ILE A 43 -17.87 0.02 -3.67
C ILE A 43 -18.50 1.39 -3.41
N GLN A 44 -19.33 1.47 -2.37
CA GLN A 44 -19.89 2.72 -1.89
C GLN A 44 -19.09 3.23 -0.68
N ILE A 45 -18.94 4.54 -0.56
CA ILE A 45 -18.13 5.16 0.52
C ILE A 45 -18.63 4.72 1.90
N GLU A 46 -19.95 4.65 2.06
CA GLU A 46 -20.60 4.25 3.31
C GLU A 46 -20.25 2.83 3.75
N GLN A 47 -19.93 1.97 2.78
CA GLN A 47 -19.50 0.58 3.06
C GLN A 47 -18.10 0.51 3.67
N LEU A 48 -17.30 1.56 3.51
CA LEU A 48 -15.94 1.65 4.06
C LEU A 48 -15.90 2.26 5.47
N ALA A 49 -17.04 2.71 5.98
CA ALA A 49 -17.14 3.17 7.36
C ALA A 49 -16.77 2.05 8.32
N GLY A 50 -15.88 2.34 9.27
CA GLY A 50 -15.42 1.37 10.26
C GLY A 50 -14.18 0.57 9.88
N ASN A 51 -13.42 1.00 8.86
CA ASN A 51 -12.12 0.39 8.52
C ASN A 51 -12.19 -1.12 8.23
N ILE A 52 -13.17 -1.55 7.48
CA ILE A 52 -13.40 -2.97 7.17
C ILE A 52 -12.35 -3.57 6.22
N ILE A 53 -11.61 -2.73 5.47
CA ILE A 53 -10.56 -3.20 4.56
C ILE A 53 -9.30 -3.45 5.36
N GLU A 54 -8.89 -4.70 5.41
CA GLU A 54 -7.69 -5.12 6.12
C GLU A 54 -6.52 -5.33 5.17
N PRO A 55 -5.29 -4.93 5.57
CA PRO A 55 -4.10 -5.33 4.85
C PRO A 55 -4.03 -6.85 4.69
N ARG A 56 -3.52 -7.32 3.56
CA ARG A 56 -3.42 -8.76 3.29
C ARG A 56 -2.75 -9.54 4.42
N VAL A 57 -1.70 -8.99 5.02
CA VAL A 57 -0.95 -9.64 6.10
C VAL A 57 -1.78 -9.88 7.37
N GLN A 58 -2.90 -9.20 7.52
CA GLN A 58 -3.83 -9.37 8.65
C GLN A 58 -4.97 -10.34 8.34
N LYS A 59 -5.13 -10.73 7.07
CA LYS A 59 -6.17 -11.68 6.66
C LYS A 59 -5.76 -13.11 7.01
N ALA A 60 -6.74 -13.94 7.32
CA ALA A 60 -6.52 -15.36 7.56
C ALA A 60 -5.79 -16.02 6.38
N ILE A 61 -4.90 -16.97 6.69
CA ILE A 61 -4.09 -17.70 5.68
C ILE A 61 -5.00 -18.39 4.66
N GLU A 62 -6.12 -18.92 5.08
CA GLU A 62 -7.11 -19.58 4.22
C GLU A 62 -7.65 -18.61 3.14
N ALA A 63 -8.05 -17.40 3.54
CA ALA A 63 -8.55 -16.39 2.61
C ALA A 63 -7.46 -15.93 1.62
N GLN A 64 -6.20 -15.87 2.05
CA GLN A 64 -5.07 -15.58 1.16
C GLN A 64 -4.82 -16.72 0.15
N SER A 65 -4.92 -17.99 0.62
CA SER A 65 -4.72 -19.17 -0.22
C SER A 65 -5.80 -19.30 -1.29
N ASP A 66 -7.05 -19.04 -0.94
CA ASP A 66 -8.18 -19.15 -1.88
C ASP A 66 -8.07 -18.13 -3.02
N ARG A 67 -7.67 -16.89 -2.73
CA ARG A 67 -7.41 -15.88 -3.76
C ARG A 67 -6.26 -16.29 -4.69
N THR A 68 -5.19 -16.85 -4.15
CA THR A 68 -4.06 -17.32 -4.96
C THR A 68 -4.51 -18.45 -5.91
N LYS A 69 -5.34 -19.37 -5.45
CA LYS A 69 -5.84 -20.49 -6.26
C LYS A 69 -6.90 -20.07 -7.27
N SER A 70 -7.83 -19.20 -6.87
CA SER A 70 -9.01 -18.87 -7.70
C SER A 70 -8.72 -17.75 -8.70
N PHE A 71 -7.82 -16.82 -8.36
CA PHE A 71 -7.53 -15.62 -9.16
C PHE A 71 -6.09 -15.55 -9.65
N ALA A 72 -5.27 -16.57 -9.40
CA ALA A 72 -3.83 -16.61 -9.71
C ALA A 72 -3.07 -15.37 -9.16
N GLU A 73 -3.53 -14.79 -8.05
CA GLU A 73 -2.89 -13.66 -7.42
C GLU A 73 -1.62 -14.12 -6.69
N VAL A 74 -0.47 -13.84 -7.28
CA VAL A 74 0.82 -14.02 -6.63
C VAL A 74 1.17 -12.75 -5.88
N PHE A 75 1.43 -12.87 -4.57
CA PHE A 75 1.75 -11.72 -3.73
C PHE A 75 3.18 -11.84 -3.22
N THR A 76 3.96 -10.83 -3.50
CA THR A 76 5.29 -10.70 -2.91
C THR A 76 5.14 -10.37 -1.41
N PRO A 77 5.82 -11.10 -0.51
CA PRO A 77 5.83 -10.75 0.90
C PRO A 77 6.28 -9.29 1.13
N SER A 78 5.64 -8.61 2.09
CA SER A 78 5.90 -7.20 2.36
C SER A 78 7.36 -6.89 2.71
N TRP A 79 8.04 -7.82 3.37
CA TRP A 79 9.47 -7.66 3.70
C TRP A 79 10.35 -7.68 2.44
N ILE A 80 10.00 -8.47 1.40
CA ILE A 80 10.71 -8.46 0.11
C ILE A 80 10.46 -7.12 -0.59
N CYS A 81 9.22 -6.63 -0.61
CA CYS A 81 8.91 -5.31 -1.18
C CYS A 81 9.70 -4.20 -0.47
N ASN A 82 9.76 -4.25 0.88
CA ASN A 82 10.55 -3.32 1.67
C ASN A 82 12.04 -3.39 1.28
N GLN A 83 12.60 -4.59 1.17
CA GLN A 83 14.00 -4.79 0.78
C GLN A 83 14.30 -4.22 -0.61
N MET A 84 13.41 -4.44 -1.58
CA MET A 84 13.56 -3.88 -2.93
C MET A 84 13.55 -2.34 -2.90
N ASN A 85 12.64 -1.75 -2.12
CA ASN A 85 12.57 -0.30 -1.94
C ASN A 85 13.85 0.23 -1.28
N ASN A 86 14.33 -0.44 -0.25
CA ASN A 86 15.58 -0.06 0.44
C ASN A 86 16.78 -0.10 -0.50
N TYR A 87 16.91 -1.09 -1.37
CA TYR A 87 17.98 -1.11 -2.37
C TYR A 87 17.91 0.09 -3.33
N ALA A 88 16.72 0.49 -3.77
CA ALA A 88 16.56 1.67 -4.61
C ALA A 88 16.92 2.96 -3.84
N ASP A 89 16.49 3.06 -2.60
CA ASP A 89 16.77 4.21 -1.74
C ASP A 89 18.25 4.31 -1.38
N GLU A 90 18.89 3.20 -1.00
CA GLU A 90 20.33 3.15 -0.75
C GLU A 90 21.15 3.59 -1.97
N SER A 91 20.75 3.15 -3.15
CA SER A 91 21.38 3.56 -4.41
C SER A 91 21.22 5.06 -4.67
N TRP A 92 20.05 5.62 -4.37
CA TRP A 92 19.78 7.05 -4.59
C TRP A 92 20.50 7.92 -3.57
N PHE A 93 20.44 7.55 -2.27
CA PHE A 93 21.04 8.29 -1.16
C PHE A 93 22.54 7.98 -0.94
N GLU A 94 23.06 6.94 -1.61
CA GLU A 94 24.45 6.45 -1.44
C GLU A 94 24.78 6.08 0.01
N ARG A 95 23.75 5.67 0.77
CA ARG A 95 23.88 5.21 2.17
C ARG A 95 22.81 4.18 2.50
N LYS A 96 23.08 3.36 3.51
CA LYS A 96 22.14 2.35 4.03
C LYS A 96 21.17 2.94 5.04
N ASP A 97 20.13 2.16 5.32
CA ASP A 97 19.16 2.42 6.39
C ASP A 97 18.54 3.82 6.32
N VAL A 98 18.12 4.23 5.13
CA VAL A 98 17.63 5.59 4.89
C VAL A 98 16.30 5.83 5.62
N PHE A 99 15.30 5.00 5.37
CA PHE A 99 13.95 5.14 5.93
C PHE A 99 13.64 4.10 6.99
N ASN A 100 14.29 2.94 6.95
CA ASN A 100 14.09 1.86 7.91
C ASN A 100 15.33 0.97 8.00
N ILE A 101 15.37 0.19 9.07
CA ILE A 101 16.39 -0.82 9.33
C ILE A 101 15.72 -2.18 9.26
N GLU A 102 16.19 -3.04 8.37
CA GLU A 102 15.67 -4.40 8.19
C GLU A 102 16.30 -5.37 9.20
N GLN A 103 15.46 -6.23 9.75
CA GLN A 103 15.88 -7.34 10.60
C GLN A 103 14.87 -8.49 10.52
N ASP A 104 15.33 -9.69 10.20
CA ASP A 104 14.56 -10.95 10.28
C ASP A 104 13.17 -10.90 9.61
N GLN A 105 13.08 -10.46 8.35
CA GLN A 105 11.85 -10.32 7.58
C GLN A 105 10.85 -9.29 8.14
N THR A 106 11.35 -8.36 8.95
CA THR A 106 10.63 -7.20 9.47
C THR A 106 11.50 -5.96 9.34
N TRP A 107 11.00 -4.81 9.73
CA TRP A 107 11.75 -3.57 9.73
C TRP A 107 11.27 -2.60 10.80
N THR A 108 12.14 -1.70 11.19
CA THR A 108 11.85 -0.59 12.10
C THR A 108 12.18 0.72 11.40
N SER A 109 11.27 1.68 11.43
CA SER A 109 11.50 2.99 10.84
C SER A 109 12.66 3.71 11.53
N THR A 110 13.47 4.44 10.74
CA THR A 110 14.48 5.35 11.30
C THR A 110 13.80 6.55 11.96
N GLU A 111 14.33 6.99 13.12
CA GLU A 111 13.77 8.13 13.85
C GLU A 111 14.32 9.48 13.36
N ASN A 112 15.45 9.45 12.67
CA ASN A 112 16.13 10.65 12.22
C ASN A 112 15.44 11.28 11.00
N LYS A 113 15.38 12.60 10.98
CA LYS A 113 14.93 13.35 9.81
C LYS A 113 15.82 13.02 8.61
N ILE A 114 15.20 12.75 7.47
CA ILE A 114 15.93 12.55 6.21
C ILE A 114 16.44 13.90 5.71
N GLU A 115 17.74 13.99 5.53
CA GLU A 115 18.39 15.17 4.96
C GLU A 115 18.64 14.98 3.48
N PHE A 116 18.27 15.99 2.69
CA PHE A 116 18.51 16.07 1.26
C PHE A 116 19.59 17.11 1.00
N SER A 117 20.51 16.81 0.07
CA SER A 117 21.50 17.77 -0.33
C SER A 117 20.92 18.81 -1.30
N GLU A 118 21.59 19.96 -1.44
CA GLU A 118 21.19 21.00 -2.42
C GLU A 118 21.19 20.47 -3.85
N ASN A 119 22.10 19.56 -4.17
CA ASN A 119 22.24 18.97 -5.49
C ASN A 119 21.28 17.81 -5.75
N LYS A 120 20.69 17.22 -4.70
CA LYS A 120 19.68 16.14 -4.77
C LYS A 120 18.53 16.48 -3.82
N PRO A 121 17.66 17.45 -4.17
CA PRO A 121 16.54 17.83 -3.31
C PRO A 121 15.47 16.74 -3.27
N TRP A 122 14.59 16.79 -2.27
CA TRP A 122 13.49 15.84 -2.10
C TRP A 122 12.58 15.74 -3.33
N THR A 123 12.43 16.84 -4.08
CA THR A 123 11.64 16.86 -5.32
C THR A 123 12.24 15.94 -6.39
N GLU A 124 13.57 15.91 -6.51
CA GLU A 124 14.24 14.97 -7.41
C GLU A 124 14.04 13.52 -6.99
N TYR A 125 14.08 13.25 -5.69
CA TYR A 125 13.75 11.93 -5.15
C TYR A 125 12.33 11.51 -5.51
N VAL A 126 11.33 12.38 -5.28
CA VAL A 126 9.92 12.10 -5.59
C VAL A 126 9.68 11.88 -7.08
N TYR A 127 10.38 12.62 -7.96
CA TYR A 127 10.26 12.47 -9.39
C TYR A 127 11.21 11.42 -9.99
N SER A 128 12.04 10.78 -9.18
CA SER A 128 12.90 9.70 -9.67
C SER A 128 12.05 8.55 -10.23
N ARG A 129 12.50 7.98 -11.35
CA ARG A 129 11.78 6.86 -11.98
C ARG A 129 11.99 5.61 -11.16
N ARG A 130 10.89 5.06 -10.64
CA ARG A 130 10.83 3.80 -9.93
C ARG A 130 9.83 2.89 -10.60
N LEU A 131 10.15 1.63 -10.69
CA LEU A 131 9.24 0.58 -11.13
C LEU A 131 8.88 -0.25 -9.89
N GLU A 132 7.66 -0.10 -9.42
CA GLU A 132 7.06 -1.00 -8.45
C GLU A 132 6.26 -2.06 -9.21
N ILE A 133 6.59 -3.33 -9.00
CA ILE A 133 5.95 -4.48 -9.65
C ILE A 133 5.11 -5.23 -8.62
#